data_ffb80ef1d6a960029213f574e3539ef1
#
_entry.id   ffb80ef1d6a960029213f574e3539ef1
#
_cell.length_a   1.000
_cell.length_b   1.000
_cell.length_c   1.000
_cell.angle_alpha   90.00
_cell.angle_beta   90.00
_cell.angle_gamma   90.00
#
_symmetry.space_group_name_H-M   'P 1'
#
loop_
_entity.id
_entity.type
_entity.pdbx_description
1 polymer ?
#
loop_
_entity_poly.entity_id
_entity_poly.type
_entity_poly.pdbx_seq_one_letter_code
_entity_poly.pdbx_strand_id
1 'polypeptide(L)'
;MESTTTMLKRSITELREIISIARSYDVEPKRFLEFLNEHNNASIDNIKSSIRNYDVTLDNIINDVDVLVQDGFYYDADNYVVTEDTDAVLHIDDAYFCQRYHAWQEEETVTVWVSRRQSERWNREAAENHATYYDGDWYVDISDFDLVIMCDGCIEHIDNAYFWESDGEYHYESEPEPEEEYTRDYHSGRLHEVNFTDNPQFFVGFEIEKEDTDVKESLFIDEFEDVCPSWKKERDGSLDDESGYELISPKFELIPDKIHEHIMSNKTIVAHINASISKSCGGHINLSEINKSGEELFDELKGYTPLFYALYYKRVDKNYCKGKNNNDLKEENEKYQAIKIHSNRIEYRIVSAVPNVTTLHWRARLINFIVTHKTSCVKEAFFNANTSPLRELLMEMYPNEKYNVLMDRLIKFSLKFENINVNENNN
;
A
#
# COMPACT_ATOMS: atom_id res chain seq x y z
N MET A 1 -18.47 -49.40 -29.59
CA MET A 1 -18.04 -49.98 -28.32
C MET A 1 -19.27 -50.00 -27.44
N GLU A 2 -19.80 -51.19 -27.25
CA GLU A 2 -21.05 -51.43 -26.52
C GLU A 2 -20.81 -51.14 -25.03
N SER A 3 -21.59 -50.20 -24.48
CA SER A 3 -21.72 -50.01 -23.05
C SER A 3 -22.52 -51.23 -22.51
N THR A 4 -21.82 -52.19 -21.93
CA THR A 4 -22.42 -53.30 -21.18
C THR A 4 -22.96 -52.71 -19.87
N THR A 5 -24.20 -52.29 -19.89
CA THR A 5 -24.97 -51.89 -18.70
C THR A 5 -25.12 -53.19 -17.87
N THR A 6 -24.36 -53.30 -16.79
CA THR A 6 -24.47 -54.38 -15.81
C THR A 6 -25.78 -54.15 -15.05
N MET A 7 -26.88 -54.71 -15.54
CA MET A 7 -28.14 -54.73 -14.79
C MET A 7 -27.90 -55.49 -13.49
N LEU A 8 -27.92 -54.80 -12.35
CA LEU A 8 -27.92 -55.41 -11.03
C LEU A 8 -29.09 -56.36 -10.92
N LYS A 9 -28.83 -57.65 -10.70
CA LYS A 9 -29.88 -58.67 -10.45
C LYS A 9 -30.45 -58.44 -9.06
N ARG A 10 -31.54 -57.68 -8.97
CA ARG A 10 -32.28 -57.48 -7.71
C ARG A 10 -33.09 -58.71 -7.37
N SER A 11 -33.24 -58.99 -6.07
CA SER A 11 -34.08 -60.09 -5.59
C SER A 11 -35.57 -59.83 -5.85
N ILE A 12 -36.42 -60.90 -5.88
CA ILE A 12 -37.85 -60.77 -6.03
C ILE A 12 -38.46 -59.94 -4.86
N THR A 13 -37.86 -60.04 -3.69
CA THR A 13 -38.28 -59.28 -2.50
C THR A 13 -38.05 -57.79 -2.69
N GLU A 14 -36.88 -57.41 -3.14
CA GLU A 14 -36.53 -55.99 -3.46
C GLU A 14 -37.43 -55.43 -4.56
N LEU A 15 -37.69 -56.19 -5.62
CA LEU A 15 -38.61 -55.76 -6.69
C LEU A 15 -40.03 -55.52 -6.18
N ARG A 16 -40.54 -56.37 -5.27
CA ARG A 16 -41.86 -56.16 -4.64
C ARG A 16 -41.88 -54.94 -3.77
N GLU A 17 -40.81 -54.68 -3.06
CA GLU A 17 -40.64 -53.47 -2.24
C GLU A 17 -40.61 -52.20 -3.11
N ILE A 18 -39.81 -52.18 -4.18
CA ILE A 18 -39.77 -51.09 -5.15
C ILE A 18 -41.12 -50.80 -5.75
N ILE A 19 -41.90 -51.81 -6.15
CA ILE A 19 -43.24 -51.66 -6.70
C ILE A 19 -44.20 -51.09 -5.62
N SER A 20 -44.09 -51.55 -4.39
CA SER A 20 -44.94 -51.10 -3.29
C SER A 20 -44.69 -49.63 -2.97
N ILE A 21 -43.41 -49.21 -2.90
CA ILE A 21 -43.01 -47.84 -2.63
C ILE A 21 -43.49 -46.93 -3.77
N ALA A 22 -43.15 -47.25 -5.01
CA ALA A 22 -43.52 -46.44 -6.17
C ALA A 22 -45.04 -46.21 -6.20
N ARG A 23 -45.83 -47.23 -5.97
CA ARG A 23 -47.31 -47.13 -5.93
C ARG A 23 -47.82 -46.29 -4.77
N SER A 24 -47.19 -46.37 -3.60
CA SER A 24 -47.59 -45.61 -2.44
C SER A 24 -47.35 -44.11 -2.58
N TYR A 25 -46.47 -43.70 -3.49
CA TYR A 25 -46.15 -42.32 -3.82
C TYR A 25 -46.57 -41.88 -5.23
N ASP A 26 -47.48 -42.68 -5.87
CA ASP A 26 -48.03 -42.44 -7.21
C ASP A 26 -47.01 -42.28 -8.33
N VAL A 27 -45.91 -43.03 -8.21
CA VAL A 27 -44.81 -43.05 -9.21
C VAL A 27 -44.84 -44.35 -9.99
N GLU A 28 -44.57 -44.33 -11.29
CA GLU A 28 -44.47 -45.55 -12.10
C GLU A 28 -43.30 -46.43 -11.64
N PRO A 29 -43.54 -47.68 -11.24
CA PRO A 29 -42.51 -48.58 -10.70
C PRO A 29 -41.29 -48.78 -11.62
N LYS A 30 -41.50 -48.66 -12.94
CA LYS A 30 -40.42 -48.76 -13.91
C LYS A 30 -39.44 -47.60 -13.82
N ARG A 31 -39.93 -46.37 -13.70
CA ARG A 31 -39.10 -45.15 -13.50
C ARG A 31 -38.27 -45.26 -12.23
N PHE A 32 -38.86 -45.69 -11.12
CA PHE A 32 -38.12 -45.85 -9.88
C PHE A 32 -37.06 -46.94 -9.96
N LEU A 33 -37.32 -48.04 -10.66
CA LEU A 33 -36.31 -49.09 -10.92
C LEU A 33 -35.19 -48.57 -11.81
N GLU A 34 -35.47 -47.83 -12.84
CA GLU A 34 -34.46 -47.18 -13.70
C GLU A 34 -33.57 -46.24 -12.91
N PHE A 35 -34.12 -45.34 -12.11
CA PHE A 35 -33.39 -44.48 -11.19
C PHE A 35 -32.43 -45.26 -10.27
N LEU A 36 -32.93 -46.29 -9.59
CA LEU A 36 -32.12 -47.15 -8.69
C LEU A 36 -31.01 -47.93 -9.44
N ASN A 37 -31.16 -48.20 -10.73
CA ASN A 37 -30.11 -48.82 -11.54
C ASN A 37 -29.06 -47.81 -12.05
N GLU A 38 -29.44 -46.60 -12.28
CA GLU A 38 -28.53 -45.53 -12.67
C GLU A 38 -27.71 -44.99 -11.46
N HIS A 39 -28.35 -44.95 -10.29
CA HIS A 39 -27.75 -44.47 -9.05
C HIS A 39 -27.42 -45.68 -8.12
N ASN A 40 -26.33 -46.39 -8.41
CA ASN A 40 -25.93 -47.62 -7.72
C ASN A 40 -25.74 -47.48 -6.21
N ASN A 41 -25.58 -46.27 -5.68
CA ASN A 41 -25.44 -45.97 -4.24
C ASN A 41 -26.77 -45.57 -3.57
N ALA A 42 -27.83 -45.43 -4.32
CA ALA A 42 -29.13 -45.05 -3.75
C ALA A 42 -29.73 -46.19 -2.92
N SER A 43 -29.87 -45.97 -1.62
CA SER A 43 -30.48 -46.93 -0.69
C SER A 43 -31.98 -46.69 -0.64
N ILE A 44 -32.77 -47.77 -0.80
CA ILE A 44 -34.24 -47.71 -0.66
C ILE A 44 -34.63 -47.23 0.75
N ASP A 45 -33.90 -47.62 1.79
CA ASP A 45 -34.20 -47.18 3.17
C ASP A 45 -33.87 -45.68 3.36
N ASN A 46 -32.78 -45.18 2.75
CA ASN A 46 -32.48 -43.76 2.78
C ASN A 46 -33.58 -42.92 2.04
N ILE A 47 -34.01 -43.41 0.87
CA ILE A 47 -35.09 -42.76 0.12
C ILE A 47 -36.38 -42.70 0.95
N LYS A 48 -36.78 -43.78 1.58
CA LYS A 48 -37.95 -43.82 2.49
C LYS A 48 -37.77 -42.84 3.66
N SER A 49 -36.58 -42.85 4.24
CA SER A 49 -36.27 -41.92 5.34
C SER A 49 -36.34 -40.45 4.90
N SER A 50 -35.79 -40.16 3.73
CA SER A 50 -35.80 -38.82 3.15
C SER A 50 -37.24 -38.32 2.92
N ILE A 51 -38.08 -39.13 2.28
CA ILE A 51 -39.49 -38.77 2.04
C ILE A 51 -40.25 -38.55 3.36
N ARG A 52 -39.93 -39.29 4.42
CA ARG A 52 -40.56 -39.18 5.71
C ARG A 52 -40.14 -37.97 6.52
N ASN A 53 -38.84 -37.64 6.45
CA ASN A 53 -38.19 -36.74 7.41
C ASN A 53 -37.78 -35.42 6.81
N TYR A 54 -37.66 -35.32 5.49
CA TYR A 54 -36.98 -34.18 4.79
C TYR A 54 -37.85 -33.54 3.70
N ASP A 55 -39.21 -33.79 3.78
CA ASP A 55 -40.27 -33.20 2.94
C ASP A 55 -40.13 -33.40 1.42
N VAL A 56 -39.14 -34.19 0.96
CA VAL A 56 -38.90 -34.46 -0.46
C VAL A 56 -39.89 -35.52 -0.98
N THR A 57 -40.31 -35.40 -2.23
CA THR A 57 -41.17 -36.40 -2.87
C THR A 57 -40.36 -37.42 -3.66
N LEU A 58 -40.91 -38.63 -3.85
CA LEU A 58 -40.27 -39.66 -4.67
C LEU A 58 -40.11 -39.20 -6.13
N ASP A 59 -41.07 -38.39 -6.65
CA ASP A 59 -41.00 -37.86 -8.02
C ASP A 59 -39.89 -36.83 -8.17
N ASN A 60 -39.68 -35.97 -7.16
CA ASN A 60 -38.54 -35.01 -7.14
C ASN A 60 -37.21 -35.76 -7.14
N ILE A 61 -37.07 -36.78 -6.29
CA ILE A 61 -35.83 -37.60 -6.22
C ILE A 61 -35.51 -38.25 -7.57
N ILE A 62 -36.52 -38.82 -8.24
CA ILE A 62 -36.30 -39.50 -9.53
C ILE A 62 -35.97 -38.55 -10.67
N ASN A 63 -36.54 -37.38 -10.65
CA ASN A 63 -36.33 -36.38 -11.70
C ASN A 63 -35.12 -35.45 -11.45
N ASP A 64 -34.51 -35.55 -10.28
CA ASP A 64 -33.45 -34.63 -9.81
C ASP A 64 -33.88 -33.16 -9.90
N VAL A 65 -35.09 -32.88 -9.44
CA VAL A 65 -35.70 -31.56 -9.46
C VAL A 65 -35.89 -31.07 -8.02
N ASP A 66 -35.25 -29.93 -7.71
CA ASP A 66 -35.32 -29.26 -6.42
C ASP A 66 -34.92 -30.19 -5.25
N VAL A 67 -33.83 -30.95 -5.44
CA VAL A 67 -33.37 -31.94 -4.46
C VAL A 67 -31.87 -31.72 -4.15
N LEU A 68 -31.54 -31.66 -2.86
CA LEU A 68 -30.15 -31.73 -2.35
C LEU A 68 -29.85 -33.17 -1.96
N VAL A 69 -28.61 -33.63 -2.14
CA VAL A 69 -28.17 -34.97 -1.80
C VAL A 69 -26.91 -34.93 -0.92
N GLN A 70 -27.03 -35.51 0.29
CA GLN A 70 -25.89 -35.66 1.18
C GLN A 70 -25.93 -37.03 1.88
N ASP A 71 -24.80 -37.72 1.94
CA ASP A 71 -24.63 -39.06 2.59
C ASP A 71 -25.64 -40.13 2.14
N GLY A 72 -26.15 -39.98 0.91
CA GLY A 72 -27.15 -40.87 0.33
C GLY A 72 -28.58 -40.58 0.78
N PHE A 73 -28.82 -39.48 1.50
CA PHE A 73 -30.16 -38.95 1.79
C PHE A 73 -30.52 -37.83 0.83
N TYR A 74 -31.81 -37.62 0.65
CA TYR A 74 -32.36 -36.62 -0.28
C TYR A 74 -33.21 -35.60 0.54
N TYR A 75 -33.03 -34.33 0.22
CA TYR A 75 -33.66 -33.22 0.94
C TYR A 75 -34.38 -32.30 -0.07
N ASP A 76 -35.51 -31.76 0.30
CA ASP A 76 -36.23 -30.76 -0.50
C ASP A 76 -35.42 -29.43 -0.53
N ALA A 77 -34.98 -28.98 -1.71
CA ALA A 77 -34.18 -27.79 -1.85
C ALA A 77 -34.92 -26.49 -1.52
N ASP A 78 -36.26 -26.52 -1.46
CA ASP A 78 -37.04 -25.36 -1.02
C ASP A 78 -37.00 -25.16 0.51
N ASN A 79 -36.78 -26.24 1.27
CA ASN A 79 -36.82 -26.25 2.73
C ASN A 79 -35.44 -26.53 3.36
N TYR A 80 -34.48 -26.99 2.60
CA TYR A 80 -33.17 -27.36 3.09
C TYR A 80 -32.07 -26.61 2.30
N VAL A 81 -30.99 -26.33 2.97
CA VAL A 81 -29.82 -25.63 2.39
C VAL A 81 -28.54 -26.36 2.73
N VAL A 82 -27.53 -26.24 1.86
CA VAL A 82 -26.15 -26.67 2.16
C VAL A 82 -25.43 -25.51 2.82
N THR A 83 -24.86 -25.76 3.99
CA THR A 83 -24.05 -24.76 4.70
C THR A 83 -22.61 -24.75 4.14
N GLU A 84 -22.03 -23.57 4.02
CA GLU A 84 -20.70 -23.40 3.44
C GLU A 84 -19.58 -23.70 4.44
N ASP A 85 -19.84 -23.51 5.73
CA ASP A 85 -18.88 -23.73 6.81
C ASP A 85 -18.65 -25.21 7.16
N THR A 86 -19.68 -26.03 7.06
CA THR A 86 -19.61 -27.45 7.44
C THR A 86 -20.02 -28.42 6.34
N ASP A 87 -20.44 -27.96 5.17
CA ASP A 87 -21.04 -28.75 4.08
C ASP A 87 -22.24 -29.60 4.55
N ALA A 88 -22.89 -29.22 5.65
CA ALA A 88 -24.08 -29.90 6.19
C ALA A 88 -25.33 -29.48 5.44
N VAL A 89 -26.30 -30.41 5.31
CA VAL A 89 -27.63 -30.08 4.83
C VAL A 89 -28.54 -29.84 6.04
N LEU A 90 -28.98 -28.62 6.22
CA LEU A 90 -29.87 -28.21 7.34
C LEU A 90 -31.19 -27.70 6.82
N HIS A 91 -32.23 -27.82 7.66
CA HIS A 91 -33.49 -27.12 7.41
C HIS A 91 -33.27 -25.62 7.47
N ILE A 92 -33.95 -24.85 6.60
CA ILE A 92 -33.72 -23.40 6.47
C ILE A 92 -33.98 -22.64 7.78
N ASP A 93 -34.85 -23.17 8.64
CA ASP A 93 -35.12 -22.60 9.96
C ASP A 93 -34.01 -22.81 10.99
N ASP A 94 -33.12 -23.80 10.72
CA ASP A 94 -32.00 -24.17 11.59
C ASP A 94 -30.67 -23.64 11.06
N ALA A 95 -30.67 -22.98 9.89
CA ALA A 95 -29.48 -22.41 9.25
C ALA A 95 -29.47 -20.87 9.30
N TYR A 96 -28.30 -20.28 9.31
CA TYR A 96 -28.13 -18.83 9.37
C TYR A 96 -27.58 -18.29 8.05
N PHE A 97 -28.25 -17.32 7.43
CA PHE A 97 -27.80 -16.73 6.17
C PHE A 97 -26.77 -15.63 6.41
N CYS A 98 -25.55 -15.85 5.92
CA CYS A 98 -24.48 -14.85 5.91
C CYS A 98 -24.63 -13.93 4.68
N GLN A 99 -25.06 -12.69 4.88
CA GLN A 99 -25.26 -11.72 3.79
C GLN A 99 -23.95 -11.31 3.11
N ARG A 100 -22.83 -11.34 3.83
CA ARG A 100 -21.51 -10.99 3.27
C ARG A 100 -21.04 -11.95 2.19
N TYR A 101 -21.22 -13.26 2.43
CA TYR A 101 -20.81 -14.31 1.48
C TYR A 101 -21.95 -14.80 0.59
N HIS A 102 -23.20 -14.35 0.84
CA HIS A 102 -24.41 -14.85 0.18
C HIS A 102 -24.57 -16.37 0.33
N ALA A 103 -24.26 -16.91 1.50
CA ALA A 103 -24.23 -18.33 1.79
C ALA A 103 -24.89 -18.67 3.13
N TRP A 104 -25.40 -19.88 3.24
CA TRP A 104 -25.95 -20.41 4.47
C TRP A 104 -24.84 -20.96 5.36
N GLN A 105 -25.01 -20.84 6.69
CA GLN A 105 -24.05 -21.25 7.72
C GLN A 105 -24.76 -22.07 8.79
N GLU A 106 -24.06 -23.04 9.40
CA GLU A 106 -24.55 -23.77 10.56
C GLU A 106 -24.38 -22.94 11.84
N GLU A 107 -23.30 -22.18 11.92
CA GLU A 107 -23.03 -21.29 13.04
C GLU A 107 -23.87 -20.00 13.00
N GLU A 108 -24.31 -19.53 14.18
CA GLU A 108 -25.07 -18.31 14.31
C GLU A 108 -24.32 -17.10 13.75
N THR A 109 -25.00 -16.32 12.92
CA THR A 109 -24.45 -15.08 12.36
C THR A 109 -24.52 -13.93 13.37
N VAL A 110 -23.59 -13.00 13.25
CA VAL A 110 -23.55 -11.77 14.06
C VAL A 110 -24.13 -10.59 13.27
N THR A 111 -24.63 -9.58 13.98
CA THR A 111 -25.07 -8.34 13.35
C THR A 111 -23.86 -7.47 13.05
N VAL A 112 -23.74 -7.00 11.81
CA VAL A 112 -22.70 -6.09 11.35
C VAL A 112 -23.35 -4.83 10.77
N TRP A 113 -22.97 -3.69 11.29
CA TRP A 113 -23.42 -2.40 10.80
C TRP A 113 -22.57 -1.96 9.61
N VAL A 114 -23.18 -1.98 8.42
CA VAL A 114 -22.53 -1.54 7.17
C VAL A 114 -22.72 -0.03 6.92
N SER A 115 -23.68 0.59 7.62
CA SER A 115 -23.88 2.04 7.68
C SER A 115 -24.81 2.39 8.84
N ARG A 116 -24.94 3.66 9.22
CA ARG A 116 -25.88 4.13 10.29
C ARG A 116 -27.35 3.70 10.13
N ARG A 117 -27.74 3.22 8.96
CA ARG A 117 -29.15 2.87 8.64
C ARG A 117 -29.30 1.44 8.17
N GLN A 118 -28.23 0.70 8.04
CA GLN A 118 -28.27 -0.65 7.47
C GLN A 118 -27.34 -1.56 8.26
N SER A 119 -27.88 -2.67 8.74
CA SER A 119 -27.12 -3.79 9.29
C SER A 119 -27.35 -5.04 8.45
N GLU A 120 -26.39 -5.94 8.47
CA GLU A 120 -26.39 -7.23 7.79
C GLU A 120 -26.09 -8.34 8.79
N ARG A 121 -26.46 -9.56 8.43
CA ARG A 121 -26.10 -10.76 9.20
C ARG A 121 -24.88 -11.40 8.55
N TRP A 122 -23.76 -11.43 9.25
CA TRP A 122 -22.51 -12.04 8.78
C TRP A 122 -22.11 -13.20 9.68
N ASN A 123 -21.41 -14.21 9.14
CA ASN A 123 -20.76 -15.17 10.03
C ASN A 123 -19.62 -14.48 10.80
N ARG A 124 -19.20 -15.09 11.89
CA ARG A 124 -18.20 -14.49 12.79
C ARG A 124 -16.86 -14.25 12.09
N GLU A 125 -16.41 -15.21 11.26
CA GLU A 125 -15.17 -15.09 10.53
C GLU A 125 -15.17 -13.87 9.57
N ALA A 126 -16.28 -13.66 8.83
CA ALA A 126 -16.42 -12.50 7.98
C ALA A 126 -16.40 -11.19 8.77
N ALA A 127 -17.04 -11.16 9.93
CA ALA A 127 -17.03 -9.98 10.80
C ALA A 127 -15.62 -9.70 11.34
N GLU A 128 -14.89 -10.70 11.83
CA GLU A 128 -13.52 -10.57 12.33
C GLU A 128 -12.53 -10.09 11.26
N ASN A 129 -12.74 -10.48 10.00
CA ASN A 129 -11.85 -10.12 8.89
C ASN A 129 -12.16 -8.75 8.25
N HIS A 130 -13.40 -8.25 8.36
CA HIS A 130 -13.87 -7.11 7.56
C HIS A 130 -14.61 -6.04 8.34
N ALA A 131 -14.77 -6.21 9.65
CA ALA A 131 -15.45 -5.24 10.50
C ALA A 131 -14.71 -5.09 11.84
N THR A 132 -14.99 -4.03 12.53
CA THR A 132 -14.39 -3.69 13.82
C THR A 132 -15.42 -3.91 14.93
N TYR A 133 -15.05 -4.65 15.98
CA TYR A 133 -15.92 -4.92 17.13
C TYR A 133 -15.83 -3.82 18.17
N TYR A 134 -16.99 -3.26 18.56
CA TYR A 134 -17.11 -2.28 19.62
C TYR A 134 -18.44 -2.40 20.35
N ASP A 135 -18.44 -2.40 21.68
CA ASP A 135 -19.62 -2.39 22.58
C ASP A 135 -20.73 -3.39 22.22
N GLY A 136 -20.34 -4.60 21.83
CA GLY A 136 -21.28 -5.69 21.52
C GLY A 136 -21.68 -5.83 20.05
N ASP A 137 -21.34 -4.87 19.20
CA ASP A 137 -21.67 -4.83 17.78
C ASP A 137 -20.42 -4.79 16.89
N TRP A 138 -20.63 -5.07 15.60
CA TRP A 138 -19.59 -5.01 14.56
C TRP A 138 -19.87 -3.88 13.57
N TYR A 139 -18.83 -3.16 13.13
CA TYR A 139 -18.93 -1.98 12.27
C TYR A 139 -17.95 -2.07 11.09
N VAL A 140 -18.44 -1.94 9.83
CA VAL A 140 -17.58 -1.96 8.63
C VAL A 140 -16.72 -0.70 8.54
N ASP A 141 -17.32 0.46 8.79
CA ASP A 141 -16.63 1.74 8.85
C ASP A 141 -17.02 2.45 10.17
N ILE A 142 -16.08 2.47 11.10
CA ILE A 142 -16.30 3.08 12.41
C ILE A 142 -16.54 4.60 12.33
N SER A 143 -16.01 5.28 11.31
CA SER A 143 -16.18 6.73 11.14
C SER A 143 -17.62 7.13 10.82
N ASP A 144 -18.38 6.24 10.20
CA ASP A 144 -19.83 6.43 9.94
C ASP A 144 -20.67 6.49 11.24
N PHE A 145 -20.11 6.04 12.37
CA PHE A 145 -20.80 5.93 13.66
C PHE A 145 -20.25 6.88 14.73
N ASP A 146 -19.45 7.87 14.32
CA ASP A 146 -18.76 8.80 15.22
C ASP A 146 -17.79 8.07 16.18
N LEU A 147 -17.25 6.93 15.76
CA LEU A 147 -16.26 6.16 16.48
C LEU A 147 -14.85 6.46 15.92
N VAL A 148 -13.88 6.51 16.81
CA VAL A 148 -12.48 6.80 16.49
C VAL A 148 -11.55 5.76 17.12
N ILE A 149 -10.38 5.56 16.53
CA ILE A 149 -9.31 4.75 17.11
C ILE A 149 -8.49 5.66 18.03
N MET A 150 -8.32 5.25 19.28
CA MET A 150 -7.54 5.94 20.28
C MET A 150 -6.04 5.62 20.14
N CYS A 151 -5.17 6.42 20.75
CA CYS A 151 -3.71 6.24 20.74
C CYS A 151 -3.24 4.88 21.26
N ASP A 152 -4.01 4.22 22.11
CA ASP A 152 -3.74 2.86 22.61
C ASP A 152 -4.31 1.74 21.72
N GLY A 153 -4.94 2.10 20.58
CA GLY A 153 -5.58 1.19 19.65
C GLY A 153 -7.00 0.78 20.03
N CYS A 154 -7.54 1.26 21.16
CA CYS A 154 -8.94 1.05 21.52
C CYS A 154 -9.87 1.89 20.63
N ILE A 155 -11.15 1.55 20.64
CA ILE A 155 -12.18 2.32 19.93
C ILE A 155 -13.04 3.04 20.95
N GLU A 156 -13.39 4.29 20.66
CA GLU A 156 -14.22 5.10 21.52
C GLU A 156 -15.12 6.01 20.68
N HIS A 157 -16.22 6.50 21.27
CA HIS A 157 -17.07 7.51 20.63
C HIS A 157 -16.36 8.86 20.62
N ILE A 158 -16.49 9.61 19.51
CA ILE A 158 -15.78 10.89 19.32
C ILE A 158 -16.09 11.92 20.41
N ASP A 159 -17.28 11.84 21.04
CA ASP A 159 -17.65 12.72 22.16
C ASP A 159 -16.81 12.48 23.42
N ASN A 160 -16.16 11.31 23.56
CA ASN A 160 -15.29 10.93 24.66
C ASN A 160 -13.80 10.96 24.28
N ALA A 161 -13.50 11.42 23.08
CA ALA A 161 -12.15 11.43 22.53
C ALA A 161 -11.70 12.85 22.21
N TYR A 162 -10.45 13.14 22.45
CA TYR A 162 -9.82 14.42 22.18
C TYR A 162 -8.73 14.24 21.14
N PHE A 163 -8.87 14.88 19.99
CA PHE A 163 -7.86 14.82 18.95
C PHE A 163 -6.69 15.72 19.31
N TRP A 164 -5.49 15.16 19.40
CA TRP A 164 -4.27 15.93 19.59
C TRP A 164 -3.60 16.20 18.25
N GLU A 165 -3.38 17.48 17.94
CA GLU A 165 -2.70 17.85 16.70
C GLU A 165 -1.20 17.49 16.73
N SER A 166 -0.63 17.35 17.92
CA SER A 166 0.80 17.05 18.14
C SER A 166 1.23 15.67 17.62
N ASP A 167 0.38 14.65 17.72
CA ASP A 167 0.67 13.29 17.26
C ASP A 167 -0.32 12.78 16.19
N GLY A 168 -1.43 13.50 15.99
CA GLY A 168 -2.46 13.13 15.03
C GLY A 168 -3.36 11.97 15.49
N GLU A 169 -3.43 11.72 16.81
CA GLU A 169 -4.18 10.63 17.41
C GLU A 169 -5.30 11.12 18.35
N TYR A 170 -6.22 10.24 18.74
CA TYR A 170 -7.26 10.53 19.70
C TYR A 170 -6.87 10.01 21.09
N HIS A 171 -7.10 10.85 22.13
CA HIS A 171 -6.78 10.59 23.52
C HIS A 171 -8.02 10.68 24.42
N TYR A 172 -7.99 10.02 25.59
CA TYR A 172 -9.09 10.03 26.58
C TYR A 172 -9.17 11.30 27.40
N GLU A 173 -8.11 12.07 27.44
CA GLU A 173 -8.01 13.28 28.24
C GLU A 173 -7.86 14.51 27.35
N SER A 174 -8.52 15.61 27.73
CA SER A 174 -8.33 16.91 27.13
C SER A 174 -7.08 17.60 27.66
N GLU A 175 -5.98 16.85 27.75
CA GLU A 175 -4.74 17.46 28.19
C GLU A 175 -4.30 18.56 27.24
N PRO A 176 -3.73 19.65 27.79
CA PRO A 176 -3.12 20.63 26.94
C PRO A 176 -2.04 19.92 26.09
N GLU A 177 -2.03 20.24 24.82
CA GLU A 177 -0.88 19.94 23.97
C GLU A 177 0.40 20.18 24.75
N PRO A 178 1.42 19.31 24.62
CA PRO A 178 2.68 19.54 25.30
C PRO A 178 3.10 20.98 24.99
N GLU A 179 3.22 21.82 26.05
CA GLU A 179 3.45 23.27 25.96
C GLU A 179 4.72 23.65 25.18
N GLU A 180 5.52 22.66 24.78
CA GLU A 180 6.84 22.88 24.21
C GLU A 180 7.09 21.98 22.99
N GLU A 181 6.54 22.34 21.83
CA GLU A 181 6.87 21.65 20.61
C GLU A 181 8.14 22.19 19.95
N TYR A 182 9.11 21.32 19.76
CA TYR A 182 10.35 21.61 19.02
C TYR A 182 10.22 21.35 17.52
N THR A 183 9.19 20.64 17.09
CA THR A 183 8.94 20.29 15.70
C THR A 183 7.44 20.32 15.41
N ARG A 184 7.06 20.71 14.19
CA ARG A 184 5.69 20.56 13.69
C ARG A 184 5.40 19.13 13.28
N ASP A 185 4.11 18.82 13.18
CA ASP A 185 3.65 17.58 12.61
C ASP A 185 4.05 17.44 11.14
N TYR A 186 4.10 16.18 10.71
CA TYR A 186 4.45 15.80 9.36
C TYR A 186 3.52 16.44 8.32
N HIS A 187 4.11 17.12 7.33
CA HIS A 187 3.41 17.85 6.26
C HIS A 187 2.55 19.05 6.69
N SER A 188 2.80 19.62 7.84
CA SER A 188 2.09 20.80 8.31
C SER A 188 2.48 22.09 7.57
N GLY A 189 1.48 22.95 7.32
CA GLY A 189 1.68 24.31 6.81
C GLY A 189 2.09 24.43 5.33
N ARG A 190 2.20 25.67 4.83
CA ARG A 190 2.51 25.97 3.43
C ARG A 190 4.01 26.09 3.19
N LEU A 191 4.51 25.53 2.10
CA LEU A 191 5.88 25.78 1.63
C LEU A 191 6.02 27.20 1.05
N HIS A 192 7.07 27.90 1.46
CA HIS A 192 7.42 29.20 0.92
C HIS A 192 8.23 29.06 -0.39
N GLU A 193 8.15 30.07 -1.24
CA GLU A 193 8.92 30.17 -2.47
C GLU A 193 9.93 31.33 -2.36
N VAL A 194 11.17 31.10 -2.75
CA VAL A 194 12.23 32.09 -2.75
C VAL A 194 12.76 32.26 -4.16
N ASN A 195 12.44 33.41 -4.76
CA ASN A 195 12.85 33.80 -6.10
C ASN A 195 14.06 34.73 -6.01
N PHE A 196 15.05 34.54 -6.85
CA PHE A 196 16.24 35.37 -6.95
C PHE A 196 16.21 36.25 -8.21
N THR A 197 15.33 35.91 -9.16
CA THR A 197 15.11 36.69 -10.40
C THR A 197 13.62 36.94 -10.64
N ASP A 198 13.31 37.83 -11.59
CA ASP A 198 11.94 38.16 -11.96
C ASP A 198 11.25 37.04 -12.78
N ASN A 199 12.04 36.12 -13.39
CA ASN A 199 11.52 35.08 -14.27
C ASN A 199 12.16 33.72 -13.96
N PRO A 200 11.89 33.13 -12.80
CA PRO A 200 12.42 31.83 -12.43
C PRO A 200 11.89 30.73 -13.39
N GLN A 201 12.72 29.77 -13.74
CA GLN A 201 12.33 28.63 -14.58
C GLN A 201 12.32 27.30 -13.82
N PHE A 202 13.35 27.09 -13.00
CA PHE A 202 13.52 25.86 -12.23
C PHE A 202 13.51 26.16 -10.75
N PHE A 203 12.92 25.23 -10.00
CA PHE A 203 12.91 25.30 -8.55
C PHE A 203 13.44 23.99 -7.95
N VAL A 204 14.12 24.13 -6.81
CA VAL A 204 14.59 23.01 -6.00
C VAL A 204 14.17 23.21 -4.55
N GLY A 205 13.73 22.12 -3.90
CA GLY A 205 13.50 22.04 -2.46
C GLY A 205 14.30 20.89 -1.88
N PHE A 206 14.66 20.98 -0.61
CA PHE A 206 15.43 19.98 0.12
C PHE A 206 14.66 19.59 1.38
N GLU A 207 14.53 18.30 1.60
CA GLU A 207 14.12 17.68 2.84
C GLU A 207 15.37 17.05 3.45
N ILE A 208 15.71 17.43 4.69
CA ILE A 208 17.00 17.14 5.30
C ILE A 208 16.76 16.50 6.66
N GLU A 209 16.90 15.18 6.74
CA GLU A 209 16.74 14.43 7.97
C GLU A 209 17.98 14.57 8.86
N LYS A 210 17.74 14.76 10.16
CA LYS A 210 18.73 14.98 11.21
C LYS A 210 18.41 14.18 12.47
N GLU A 211 19.43 13.83 13.24
CA GLU A 211 19.32 13.28 14.58
C GLU A 211 20.33 14.00 15.48
N ASP A 212 19.86 15.04 16.17
CA ASP A 212 20.67 15.89 17.05
C ASP A 212 19.75 16.58 18.06
N THR A 213 19.66 16.04 19.27
CA THR A 213 18.80 16.55 20.33
C THR A 213 19.11 18.01 20.65
N ASP A 214 20.40 18.36 20.83
CA ASP A 214 20.78 19.72 21.24
C ASP A 214 20.35 20.76 20.21
N VAL A 215 20.45 20.44 18.91
CA VAL A 215 20.04 21.33 17.84
C VAL A 215 18.52 21.33 17.66
N LYS A 216 17.88 20.16 17.77
CA LYS A 216 16.41 20.03 17.70
C LYS A 216 15.75 20.93 18.76
N GLU A 217 16.22 20.86 19.99
CA GLU A 217 15.65 21.54 21.16
C GLU A 217 16.21 22.97 21.38
N SER A 218 17.08 23.43 20.49
CA SER A 218 17.71 24.76 20.62
C SER A 218 16.72 25.92 20.50
N LEU A 219 15.60 25.71 19.84
CA LEU A 219 14.49 26.67 19.66
C LEU A 219 13.16 25.92 19.63
N PHE A 220 12.15 26.42 20.33
CA PHE A 220 10.76 26.00 20.13
C PHE A 220 10.31 26.31 18.71
N ILE A 221 9.24 25.66 18.27
CA ILE A 221 8.80 25.77 16.88
C ILE A 221 8.45 27.20 16.47
N ASP A 222 7.77 27.95 17.33
CA ASP A 222 7.40 29.33 17.05
C ASP A 222 8.64 30.26 16.96
N GLU A 223 9.62 30.06 17.84
CA GLU A 223 10.89 30.79 17.77
C GLU A 223 11.70 30.45 16.53
N PHE A 224 11.68 29.15 16.14
CA PHE A 224 12.35 28.73 14.91
C PHE A 224 11.69 29.39 13.68
N GLU A 225 10.37 29.43 13.62
CA GLU A 225 9.64 30.05 12.50
C GLU A 225 9.82 31.57 12.43
N ASP A 226 9.94 32.23 13.57
CA ASP A 226 10.24 33.66 13.64
C ASP A 226 11.61 34.00 13.05
N VAL A 227 12.65 33.21 13.36
CA VAL A 227 14.00 33.41 12.84
C VAL A 227 14.27 32.77 11.49
N CYS A 228 13.44 31.82 11.08
CA CYS A 228 13.57 31.03 9.84
C CYS A 228 12.23 30.93 9.08
N PRO A 229 11.52 32.03 8.77
CA PRO A 229 10.10 32.03 8.34
C PRO A 229 9.85 31.29 7.01
N SER A 230 10.86 30.97 6.26
CA SER A 230 10.74 30.22 4.99
C SER A 230 11.08 28.73 5.12
N TRP A 231 11.58 28.30 6.28
CA TRP A 231 11.96 26.93 6.56
C TRP A 231 10.96 26.29 7.52
N LYS A 232 10.91 24.94 7.51
CA LYS A 232 10.12 24.19 8.46
C LYS A 232 10.98 23.16 9.16
N LYS A 233 10.66 22.89 10.41
CA LYS A 233 11.23 21.85 11.23
C LYS A 233 10.09 20.91 11.62
N GLU A 234 10.04 19.73 10.97
CA GLU A 234 8.93 18.78 11.11
C GLU A 234 9.39 17.49 11.79
N ARG A 235 8.44 16.76 12.41
CA ARG A 235 8.66 15.40 12.91
C ARG A 235 8.71 14.45 11.71
N ASP A 236 9.58 13.45 11.74
CA ASP A 236 9.60 12.33 10.79
C ASP A 236 9.59 11.01 11.57
N GLY A 237 8.52 10.25 11.44
CA GLY A 237 8.33 8.96 12.13
C GLY A 237 9.30 7.85 11.71
N SER A 238 10.21 8.09 10.76
CA SER A 238 11.30 7.16 10.42
C SER A 238 12.57 7.40 11.24
N LEU A 239 12.64 8.49 11.98
CA LEU A 239 13.76 8.92 12.82
C LEU A 239 13.51 8.61 14.29
N ASP A 240 14.54 8.78 15.12
CA ASP A 240 14.42 8.68 16.56
C ASP A 240 13.57 9.82 17.13
N ASP A 241 12.61 9.50 18.00
CA ASP A 241 11.63 10.47 18.51
C ASP A 241 12.25 11.61 19.32
N GLU A 242 13.34 11.33 20.06
CA GLU A 242 14.00 12.34 20.91
C GLU A 242 14.91 13.26 20.10
N SER A 243 15.73 12.67 19.21
CA SER A 243 16.78 13.37 18.47
C SER A 243 16.43 13.70 17.02
N GLY A 244 15.43 12.99 16.45
CA GLY A 244 15.10 13.03 15.03
C GLY A 244 14.22 14.22 14.66
N TYR A 245 14.49 14.82 13.50
CA TYR A 245 13.63 15.81 12.85
C TYR A 245 13.98 15.96 11.37
N GLU A 246 13.05 16.49 10.61
CA GLU A 246 13.24 16.84 9.20
C GLU A 246 13.24 18.37 9.04
N LEU A 247 14.30 18.89 8.41
CA LEU A 247 14.38 20.28 8.03
C LEU A 247 13.95 20.44 6.58
N ILE A 248 12.85 21.13 6.33
CA ILE A 248 12.29 21.35 4.99
C ILE A 248 12.64 22.77 4.52
N SER A 249 13.33 22.85 3.41
CA SER A 249 13.70 24.13 2.80
C SER A 249 12.51 24.77 2.09
N PRO A 250 12.53 26.10 1.89
CA PRO A 250 11.66 26.72 0.90
C PRO A 250 11.92 26.13 -0.50
N LYS A 251 10.99 26.34 -1.39
CA LYS A 251 11.14 26.09 -2.83
C LYS A 251 12.01 27.21 -3.42
N PHE A 252 13.30 26.95 -3.56
CA PHE A 252 14.26 27.93 -4.10
C PHE A 252 14.23 27.94 -5.63
N GLU A 253 14.28 29.15 -6.24
CA GLU A 253 14.76 29.26 -7.62
C GLU A 253 16.13 28.63 -7.72
N LEU A 254 16.37 27.78 -8.74
CA LEU A 254 17.57 26.96 -8.86
C LEU A 254 18.77 27.78 -9.37
N ILE A 255 19.30 28.63 -8.49
CA ILE A 255 20.57 29.34 -8.67
C ILE A 255 21.50 28.96 -7.51
N PRO A 256 22.40 27.97 -7.69
CA PRO A 256 23.14 27.33 -6.58
C PRO A 256 23.86 28.31 -5.65
N ASP A 257 24.57 29.31 -6.22
CA ASP A 257 25.32 30.27 -5.42
C ASP A 257 24.39 31.19 -4.61
N LYS A 258 23.23 31.56 -5.16
CA LYS A 258 22.21 32.34 -4.43
C LYS A 258 21.53 31.53 -3.32
N ILE A 259 21.26 30.26 -3.55
CA ILE A 259 20.79 29.33 -2.51
C ILE A 259 21.82 29.26 -1.38
N HIS A 260 23.10 29.10 -1.73
CA HIS A 260 24.19 29.05 -0.75
C HIS A 260 24.31 30.34 0.06
N GLU A 261 24.30 31.52 -0.61
CA GLU A 261 24.33 32.84 0.03
C GLU A 261 23.14 33.00 0.99
N HIS A 262 21.93 32.60 0.55
CA HIS A 262 20.71 32.67 1.36
C HIS A 262 20.82 31.82 2.64
N ILE A 263 21.28 30.58 2.51
CA ILE A 263 21.50 29.67 3.65
C ILE A 263 22.53 30.23 4.60
N MET A 264 23.69 30.68 4.08
CA MET A 264 24.79 31.22 4.88
C MET A 264 24.46 32.52 5.61
N SER A 265 23.44 33.25 5.16
CA SER A 265 22.97 34.49 5.81
C SER A 265 22.23 34.20 7.12
N ASN A 266 21.74 32.97 7.35
CA ASN A 266 20.99 32.58 8.54
C ASN A 266 21.77 31.55 9.37
N LYS A 267 22.32 31.96 10.51
CA LYS A 267 23.15 31.09 11.37
C LYS A 267 22.37 29.91 11.96
N THR A 268 21.08 30.09 12.24
CA THR A 268 20.20 29.02 12.76
C THR A 268 20.06 27.92 11.70
N ILE A 269 19.76 28.27 10.47
CA ILE A 269 19.67 27.29 9.38
C ILE A 269 21.01 26.60 9.14
N VAL A 270 22.14 27.32 9.21
CA VAL A 270 23.47 26.73 9.09
C VAL A 270 23.71 25.71 10.22
N ALA A 271 23.31 26.02 11.47
CA ALA A 271 23.43 25.08 12.58
C ALA A 271 22.61 23.80 12.34
N HIS A 272 21.34 23.94 11.97
CA HIS A 272 20.48 22.81 11.65
C HIS A 272 20.99 21.96 10.47
N ILE A 273 21.46 22.57 9.38
CA ILE A 273 22.05 21.82 8.26
C ILE A 273 23.34 21.10 8.64
N ASN A 274 24.12 21.65 9.57
CA ASN A 274 25.37 21.05 10.06
C ASN A 274 25.17 20.11 11.26
N ALA A 275 23.95 19.99 11.79
CA ALA A 275 23.60 19.08 12.89
C ALA A 275 23.97 17.63 12.58
N SER A 276 24.07 16.80 13.59
CA SER A 276 24.46 15.40 13.51
C SER A 276 23.48 14.59 12.64
N ILE A 277 24.02 13.54 12.03
CA ILE A 277 23.27 12.58 11.22
C ILE A 277 23.58 11.16 11.68
N SER A 278 22.57 10.29 11.65
CA SER A 278 22.73 8.86 11.89
C SER A 278 22.69 8.04 10.59
N LYS A 279 22.64 6.72 10.74
CA LYS A 279 22.48 5.80 9.58
C LYS A 279 21.03 5.72 9.08
N SER A 280 20.07 6.12 9.90
CA SER A 280 18.66 6.23 9.57
C SER A 280 18.40 7.45 8.69
N CYS A 281 19.09 8.54 8.94
CA CYS A 281 18.89 9.79 8.20
C CYS A 281 19.10 9.64 6.68
N GLY A 282 18.20 10.23 5.96
CA GLY A 282 18.22 10.39 4.50
C GLY A 282 18.00 11.82 4.07
N GLY A 283 17.07 11.99 3.18
CA GLY A 283 16.62 13.28 2.69
C GLY A 283 16.11 13.17 1.26
N HIS A 284 15.45 14.22 0.79
CA HIS A 284 14.89 14.26 -0.55
C HIS A 284 15.35 15.53 -1.28
N ILE A 285 15.34 15.47 -2.62
CA ILE A 285 15.47 16.65 -3.48
C ILE A 285 14.23 16.73 -4.34
N ASN A 286 13.46 17.79 -4.18
CA ASN A 286 12.29 18.11 -4.99
C ASN A 286 12.70 19.05 -6.11
N LEU A 287 12.43 18.71 -7.37
CA LEU A 287 12.75 19.49 -8.55
C LEU A 287 11.51 19.76 -9.37
N SER A 288 11.27 21.01 -9.73
CA SER A 288 10.17 21.40 -10.62
C SER A 288 10.63 22.42 -11.67
N GLU A 289 9.93 22.45 -12.80
CA GLU A 289 10.08 23.43 -13.87
C GLU A 289 8.72 24.10 -14.11
N ILE A 290 8.71 25.42 -14.30
CA ILE A 290 7.48 26.15 -14.58
C ILE A 290 6.82 25.61 -15.86
N ASN A 291 5.51 25.46 -15.81
CA ASN A 291 4.67 24.95 -16.91
C ASN A 291 4.97 23.55 -17.39
N LYS A 292 5.66 22.71 -16.59
CA LYS A 292 5.86 21.29 -16.87
C LYS A 292 5.29 20.42 -15.77
N SER A 293 4.76 19.29 -16.19
CA SER A 293 4.45 18.18 -15.29
C SER A 293 5.73 17.49 -14.82
N GLY A 294 5.64 16.77 -13.70
CA GLY A 294 6.76 15.95 -13.23
C GLY A 294 7.13 14.85 -14.23
N GLU A 295 6.16 14.33 -14.98
CA GLU A 295 6.37 13.30 -15.99
C GLU A 295 7.17 13.84 -17.19
N GLU A 296 6.81 14.99 -17.73
CA GLU A 296 7.56 15.65 -18.79
C GLU A 296 9.00 15.97 -18.37
N LEU A 297 9.15 16.49 -17.16
CA LEU A 297 10.47 16.80 -16.60
C LEU A 297 11.30 15.52 -16.41
N PHE A 298 10.70 14.45 -15.91
CA PHE A 298 11.38 13.16 -15.77
C PHE A 298 11.83 12.62 -17.13
N ASP A 299 10.97 12.64 -18.14
CA ASP A 299 11.31 12.17 -19.50
C ASP A 299 12.52 12.90 -20.10
N GLU A 300 12.71 14.18 -19.77
CA GLU A 300 13.88 14.97 -20.22
C GLU A 300 15.14 14.68 -19.41
N LEU A 301 15.05 14.19 -18.17
CA LEU A 301 16.16 14.03 -17.25
C LEU A 301 16.53 12.57 -16.97
N LYS A 302 15.72 11.61 -17.38
CA LYS A 302 15.86 10.19 -17.04
C LYS A 302 17.20 9.55 -17.45
N GLY A 303 17.93 10.15 -18.39
CA GLY A 303 19.30 9.73 -18.71
C GLY A 303 20.26 9.76 -17.53
N TYR A 304 20.02 10.61 -16.53
CA TYR A 304 20.83 10.72 -15.32
C TYR A 304 20.41 9.77 -14.18
N THR A 305 19.35 8.98 -14.31
CA THR A 305 18.91 8.03 -13.27
C THR A 305 20.05 7.11 -12.79
N PRO A 306 20.83 6.45 -13.67
CA PRO A 306 21.95 5.61 -13.22
C PRO A 306 23.06 6.39 -12.49
N LEU A 307 23.23 7.69 -12.76
CA LEU A 307 24.18 8.55 -12.04
C LEU A 307 23.73 8.73 -10.58
N PHE A 308 22.47 8.99 -10.32
CA PHE A 308 21.93 9.04 -8.95
C PHE A 308 22.12 7.70 -8.24
N TYR A 309 21.89 6.57 -8.91
CA TYR A 309 22.14 5.24 -8.35
C TYR A 309 23.63 5.02 -8.03
N ALA A 310 24.53 5.50 -8.86
CA ALA A 310 25.96 5.39 -8.62
C ALA A 310 26.41 6.24 -7.42
N LEU A 311 25.92 7.48 -7.32
CA LEU A 311 26.21 8.41 -6.23
C LEU A 311 25.72 7.88 -4.88
N TYR A 312 24.50 7.32 -4.85
CA TYR A 312 23.82 6.88 -3.63
C TYR A 312 23.67 5.36 -3.57
N TYR A 313 24.63 4.61 -4.08
CA TYR A 313 24.57 3.16 -4.30
C TYR A 313 24.18 2.34 -3.06
N LYS A 314 24.50 2.82 -1.84
CA LYS A 314 24.14 2.14 -0.59
C LYS A 314 22.65 2.19 -0.27
N ARG A 315 21.91 3.05 -0.95
CA ARG A 315 20.47 3.24 -0.73
C ARG A 315 19.61 2.56 -1.80
N VAL A 316 20.17 2.20 -2.97
CA VAL A 316 19.43 1.66 -4.14
C VAL A 316 18.57 0.43 -3.82
N ASP A 317 19.04 -0.42 -2.90
CA ASP A 317 18.33 -1.66 -2.54
C ASP A 317 17.61 -1.55 -1.18
N LYS A 318 17.42 -0.34 -0.64
CA LYS A 318 16.69 -0.12 0.61
C LYS A 318 15.16 -0.09 0.39
N ASN A 319 14.40 -0.54 1.39
CA ASN A 319 12.94 -0.68 1.26
C ASN A 319 12.21 0.63 0.96
N TYR A 320 12.75 1.77 1.41
CA TYR A 320 12.13 3.10 1.27
C TYR A 320 12.66 3.93 0.08
N CYS A 321 13.61 3.41 -0.71
CA CYS A 321 14.11 4.07 -1.94
C CYS A 321 14.61 3.05 -2.97
N LYS A 322 13.75 2.11 -3.37
CA LYS A 322 14.09 1.04 -4.33
C LYS A 322 14.47 1.60 -5.69
N GLY A 323 15.62 1.19 -6.20
CA GLY A 323 16.04 1.46 -7.58
C GLY A 323 15.25 0.63 -8.57
N LYS A 324 14.73 1.27 -9.62
CA LYS A 324 14.02 0.66 -10.75
C LYS A 324 14.57 1.23 -12.05
N ASN A 325 14.28 0.59 -13.19
CA ASN A 325 14.56 1.20 -14.49
C ASN A 325 13.62 2.38 -14.76
N ASN A 326 13.92 3.19 -15.77
CA ASN A 326 13.18 4.41 -16.04
C ASN A 326 11.69 4.16 -16.41
N ASN A 327 11.37 3.04 -17.06
CA ASN A 327 9.98 2.70 -17.37
C ASN A 327 9.20 2.31 -16.12
N ASP A 328 9.77 1.44 -15.27
CA ASP A 328 9.12 1.01 -14.03
C ASP A 328 8.95 2.19 -13.05
N LEU A 329 9.92 3.14 -12.98
CA LEU A 329 9.79 4.36 -12.18
C LEU A 329 8.56 5.18 -12.60
N LYS A 330 8.27 5.22 -13.89
CA LYS A 330 7.15 5.97 -14.48
C LYS A 330 5.83 5.23 -14.33
N GLU A 331 5.80 3.94 -14.68
CA GLU A 331 4.58 3.14 -14.74
C GLU A 331 4.04 2.76 -13.36
N GLU A 332 4.91 2.32 -12.46
CA GLU A 332 4.50 1.89 -11.11
C GLU A 332 4.32 3.07 -10.16
N ASN A 333 5.18 4.08 -10.25
CA ASN A 333 5.18 5.33 -9.46
C ASN A 333 4.85 5.16 -7.97
N GLU A 334 5.45 4.14 -7.33
CA GLU A 334 5.21 3.76 -5.94
C GLU A 334 5.81 4.76 -4.92
N LYS A 335 5.28 4.77 -3.69
CA LYS A 335 5.75 5.65 -2.61
C LYS A 335 7.24 5.46 -2.30
N TYR A 336 7.75 4.24 -2.30
CA TYR A 336 9.10 3.89 -1.83
C TYR A 336 10.11 3.62 -2.95
N GLN A 337 9.93 4.21 -4.10
CA GLN A 337 10.93 4.14 -5.17
C GLN A 337 11.97 5.26 -5.08
N ALA A 338 13.13 5.04 -5.72
CA ALA A 338 14.29 5.94 -5.65
C ALA A 338 14.02 7.35 -6.20
N ILE A 339 13.16 7.46 -7.21
CA ILE A 339 12.70 8.70 -7.82
C ILE A 339 11.19 8.63 -7.92
N LYS A 340 10.48 9.54 -7.25
CA LYS A 340 9.03 9.66 -7.28
C LYS A 340 8.61 10.76 -8.24
N ILE A 341 7.64 10.46 -9.11
CA ILE A 341 7.11 11.41 -10.09
C ILE A 341 5.76 11.92 -9.57
N HIS A 342 5.70 13.20 -9.25
CA HIS A 342 4.47 13.89 -8.86
C HIS A 342 3.86 14.62 -10.05
N SER A 343 2.64 15.13 -9.92
CA SER A 343 1.95 15.88 -10.99
C SER A 343 2.74 17.09 -11.50
N ASN A 344 3.50 17.76 -10.63
CA ASN A 344 4.19 19.02 -10.92
C ASN A 344 5.68 19.04 -10.57
N ARG A 345 6.27 17.92 -10.11
CA ARG A 345 7.67 17.83 -9.69
C ARG A 345 8.20 16.40 -9.76
N ILE A 346 9.53 16.28 -9.69
CA ILE A 346 10.25 15.03 -9.43
C ILE A 346 10.82 15.10 -8.03
N GLU A 347 10.74 14.02 -7.28
CA GLU A 347 11.35 13.85 -5.96
C GLU A 347 12.42 12.76 -6.02
N TYR A 348 13.66 13.13 -5.79
CA TYR A 348 14.80 12.20 -5.67
C TYR A 348 14.91 11.73 -4.22
N ARG A 349 14.28 10.62 -3.90
CA ARG A 349 14.25 10.00 -2.56
C ARG A 349 15.51 9.21 -2.21
N ILE A 350 16.32 8.92 -3.21
CA ILE A 350 17.53 8.10 -3.05
C ILE A 350 18.69 8.84 -2.37
N VAL A 351 18.62 10.16 -2.24
CA VAL A 351 19.75 10.94 -1.71
C VAL A 351 20.00 10.62 -0.23
N SER A 352 21.28 10.60 0.16
CA SER A 352 21.68 10.37 1.54
C SER A 352 21.46 11.63 2.40
N ALA A 353 21.59 11.51 3.72
CA ALA A 353 21.61 12.67 4.61
C ALA A 353 22.62 13.73 4.16
N VAL A 354 22.31 14.99 4.51
CA VAL A 354 23.18 16.15 4.24
C VAL A 354 24.05 16.42 5.47
N PRO A 355 25.36 16.15 5.45
CA PRO A 355 26.21 16.37 6.63
C PRO A 355 26.52 17.87 6.89
N ASN A 356 26.44 18.71 5.88
CA ASN A 356 26.80 20.14 5.99
C ASN A 356 26.31 20.96 4.78
N VAL A 357 26.40 22.29 4.92
CA VAL A 357 26.01 23.25 3.87
C VAL A 357 26.80 23.06 2.57
N THR A 358 28.08 22.70 2.63
CA THR A 358 28.90 22.45 1.42
C THR A 358 28.32 21.31 0.58
N THR A 359 27.89 20.22 1.22
CA THR A 359 27.24 19.11 0.53
C THR A 359 25.90 19.53 -0.11
N LEU A 360 25.12 20.35 0.57
CA LEU A 360 23.85 20.87 0.04
C LEU A 360 24.10 21.77 -1.18
N HIS A 361 25.08 22.70 -1.11
CA HIS A 361 25.47 23.55 -2.23
C HIS A 361 25.94 22.71 -3.43
N TRP A 362 26.78 21.69 -3.19
CA TRP A 362 27.21 20.76 -4.25
C TRP A 362 26.00 20.06 -4.92
N ARG A 363 24.99 19.63 -4.15
CA ARG A 363 23.76 19.05 -4.69
C ARG A 363 22.96 20.02 -5.55
N ALA A 364 22.84 21.28 -5.11
CA ALA A 364 22.20 22.32 -5.92
C ALA A 364 22.94 22.51 -7.26
N ARG A 365 24.27 22.53 -7.26
CA ARG A 365 25.10 22.61 -8.47
C ARG A 365 24.91 21.40 -9.38
N LEU A 366 24.81 20.20 -8.81
CA LEU A 366 24.55 18.97 -9.57
C LEU A 366 23.18 19.04 -10.27
N ILE A 367 22.13 19.41 -9.56
CA ILE A 367 20.78 19.55 -10.11
C ILE A 367 20.77 20.64 -11.19
N ASN A 368 21.41 21.79 -10.94
CA ASN A 368 21.51 22.87 -11.94
C ASN A 368 22.21 22.42 -13.22
N PHE A 369 23.28 21.63 -13.12
CA PHE A 369 23.93 21.05 -14.30
C PHE A 369 22.96 20.16 -15.07
N ILE A 370 22.26 19.25 -14.38
CA ILE A 370 21.33 18.27 -14.97
C ILE A 370 20.19 18.97 -15.73
N VAL A 371 19.60 20.02 -15.16
CA VAL A 371 18.49 20.73 -15.82
C VAL A 371 18.94 21.62 -16.98
N THR A 372 20.19 22.09 -16.95
CA THR A 372 20.77 22.87 -18.06
C THR A 372 21.32 21.99 -19.19
N HIS A 373 21.58 20.71 -18.92
CA HIS A 373 22.05 19.71 -19.88
C HIS A 373 21.07 18.50 -19.91
N LYS A 374 19.80 18.78 -20.11
CA LYS A 374 18.76 17.76 -20.13
C LYS A 374 19.06 16.68 -21.15
N THR A 375 18.92 15.42 -20.75
CA THR A 375 19.01 14.27 -21.66
C THR A 375 18.18 13.11 -21.16
N SER A 376 17.49 12.43 -22.06
CA SER A 376 16.83 11.14 -21.83
C SER A 376 17.79 9.96 -22.11
N CYS A 377 18.97 10.22 -22.65
CA CYS A 377 19.93 9.21 -23.11
C CYS A 377 20.99 8.95 -22.04
N VAL A 378 21.03 7.70 -21.51
CA VAL A 378 22.01 7.28 -20.50
C VAL A 378 23.46 7.38 -21.03
N LYS A 379 23.72 7.07 -22.32
CA LYS A 379 25.04 7.19 -22.91
C LYS A 379 25.54 8.64 -22.96
N GLU A 380 24.64 9.58 -23.29
CA GLU A 380 24.94 11.00 -23.28
C GLU A 380 25.20 11.51 -21.85
N ALA A 381 24.37 11.10 -20.87
CA ALA A 381 24.64 11.43 -19.48
C ALA A 381 25.97 10.87 -18.97
N PHE A 382 26.33 9.67 -19.39
CA PHE A 382 27.68 9.10 -19.11
C PHE A 382 28.80 9.91 -19.76
N PHE A 383 28.66 10.32 -21.01
CA PHE A 383 29.60 11.21 -21.68
C PHE A 383 29.76 12.52 -20.91
N ASN A 384 28.65 13.17 -20.53
CA ASN A 384 28.69 14.39 -19.71
C ASN A 384 29.40 14.17 -18.38
N ALA A 385 29.22 13.03 -17.71
CA ALA A 385 29.93 12.71 -16.48
C ALA A 385 31.46 12.57 -16.66
N ASN A 386 31.91 12.15 -17.84
CA ASN A 386 33.35 11.90 -18.10
C ASN A 386 34.12 13.07 -18.70
N THR A 387 33.46 13.90 -19.53
CA THR A 387 34.16 14.85 -20.40
C THR A 387 33.69 16.30 -20.31
N SER A 388 32.80 16.62 -19.37
CA SER A 388 32.16 17.92 -19.24
C SER A 388 32.47 18.59 -17.89
N PRO A 389 31.95 19.82 -17.64
CA PRO A 389 31.93 20.43 -16.32
C PRO A 389 31.31 19.57 -15.22
N LEU A 390 30.44 18.62 -15.57
CA LEU A 390 29.92 17.64 -14.63
C LEU A 390 31.05 16.77 -14.05
N ARG A 391 32.02 16.36 -14.85
CA ARG A 391 33.19 15.62 -14.34
C ARG A 391 33.96 16.42 -13.28
N GLU A 392 34.17 17.70 -13.49
CA GLU A 392 34.86 18.56 -12.51
C GLU A 392 34.07 18.62 -11.21
N LEU A 393 32.77 18.82 -11.29
CA LEU A 393 31.85 18.81 -10.14
C LEU A 393 31.84 17.46 -9.41
N LEU A 394 31.84 16.35 -10.14
CA LEU A 394 31.88 15.01 -9.55
C LEU A 394 33.25 14.75 -8.89
N MET A 395 34.34 15.20 -9.49
CA MET A 395 35.70 15.05 -8.91
C MET A 395 35.92 15.92 -7.68
N GLU A 396 35.21 17.03 -7.50
CA GLU A 396 35.24 17.85 -6.30
C GLU A 396 34.80 17.04 -5.06
N MET A 397 33.73 16.27 -5.18
CA MET A 397 33.23 15.41 -4.09
C MET A 397 33.86 14.01 -4.06
N TYR A 398 34.33 13.53 -5.20
CA TYR A 398 34.93 12.20 -5.38
C TYR A 398 36.28 12.29 -6.07
N PRO A 399 37.34 12.77 -5.39
CA PRO A 399 38.64 12.98 -6.05
C PRO A 399 39.30 11.66 -6.49
N ASN A 400 39.89 11.69 -7.70
CA ASN A 400 40.75 10.63 -8.28
C ASN A 400 40.19 9.20 -8.17
N GLU A 401 40.73 8.35 -7.27
CA GLU A 401 40.34 6.94 -7.14
C GLU A 401 38.84 6.76 -6.82
N LYS A 402 38.25 7.65 -6.01
CA LYS A 402 36.84 7.62 -5.73
C LYS A 402 36.00 7.95 -6.96
N TYR A 403 36.49 8.84 -7.83
CA TYR A 403 35.81 9.15 -9.09
C TYR A 403 35.78 7.93 -10.02
N ASN A 404 36.88 7.19 -10.17
CA ASN A 404 36.90 5.97 -10.99
C ASN A 404 35.90 4.93 -10.47
N VAL A 405 35.83 4.72 -9.15
CA VAL A 405 34.85 3.83 -8.52
C VAL A 405 33.41 4.30 -8.77
N LEU A 406 33.16 5.62 -8.80
CA LEU A 406 31.87 6.18 -9.17
C LEU A 406 31.52 5.85 -10.63
N MET A 407 32.46 5.98 -11.56
CA MET A 407 32.27 5.65 -12.98
C MET A 407 31.96 4.15 -13.18
N ASP A 408 32.72 3.27 -12.50
CA ASP A 408 32.42 1.82 -12.52
C ASP A 408 31.01 1.48 -12.03
N ARG A 409 30.56 2.17 -10.99
CA ARG A 409 29.17 2.03 -10.50
C ARG A 409 28.17 2.56 -11.51
N LEU A 410 28.44 3.68 -12.15
CA LEU A 410 27.56 4.25 -13.18
C LEU A 410 27.37 3.26 -14.34
N ILE A 411 28.45 2.63 -14.82
CA ILE A 411 28.40 1.57 -15.82
C ILE A 411 27.56 0.40 -15.31
N LYS A 412 27.83 -0.07 -14.09
CA LYS A 412 27.10 -1.19 -13.48
C LYS A 412 25.60 -0.93 -13.40
N PHE A 413 25.19 0.27 -12.97
CA PHE A 413 23.78 0.61 -12.85
C PHE A 413 23.10 0.86 -14.20
N SER A 414 23.82 1.40 -15.19
CA SER A 414 23.34 1.51 -16.56
C SER A 414 23.05 0.13 -17.17
N LEU A 415 23.93 -0.86 -16.93
CA LEU A 415 23.70 -2.24 -17.34
C LEU A 415 22.55 -2.90 -16.56
N LYS A 416 22.50 -2.69 -15.24
CA LYS A 416 21.48 -3.34 -14.38
C LYS A 416 20.07 -2.87 -14.66
N PHE A 417 19.87 -1.56 -14.83
CA PHE A 417 18.54 -0.96 -14.86
C PHE A 417 18.09 -0.54 -16.26
N GLU A 418 19.03 -0.08 -17.14
CA GLU A 418 18.67 0.41 -18.46
C GLU A 418 19.08 -0.53 -19.59
N ASN A 419 19.72 -1.66 -19.29
CA ASN A 419 20.25 -2.63 -20.26
C ASN A 419 21.18 -2.00 -21.32
N ILE A 420 21.91 -0.95 -20.93
CA ILE A 420 22.79 -0.17 -21.83
C ILE A 420 24.24 -0.44 -21.52
N ASN A 421 24.99 -0.94 -22.51
CA ASN A 421 26.44 -1.04 -22.43
C ASN A 421 27.07 0.30 -22.87
N VAL A 422 27.61 1.07 -21.91
CA VAL A 422 28.26 2.37 -22.17
C VAL A 422 29.71 2.26 -22.70
N ASN A 423 30.29 1.05 -22.72
CA ASN A 423 31.64 0.81 -23.18
C ASN A 423 31.78 0.60 -24.70
N GLU A 424 30.70 0.40 -25.45
CA GLU A 424 30.73 0.05 -26.88
C GLU A 424 31.06 1.20 -27.83
N ASN A 425 31.30 2.44 -27.35
CA ASN A 425 31.52 3.61 -28.21
C ASN A 425 32.79 4.39 -27.90
N ASN A 426 33.84 3.75 -27.37
CA ASN A 426 35.17 4.35 -27.23
C ASN A 426 36.15 3.90 -28.37
N ASN A 427 35.65 3.81 -29.60
CA ASN A 427 36.49 3.66 -30.80
C ASN A 427 36.29 4.85 -31.73
#